data_3493e9210b13c414cdbee910b7445369
#
_entry.id   3493e9210b13c414cdbee910b7445369
#
_cell.length_a   1.000
_cell.length_b   1.000
_cell.length_c   1.000
_cell.angle_alpha   90.00
_cell.angle_beta   90.00
_cell.angle_gamma   90.00
#
_symmetry.space_group_name_H-M   'P 1'
#
loop_
_entity.id
_entity.type
_entity.pdbx_description
1 polymer ?
#
loop_
_entity_poly.entity_id
_entity_poly.type
_entity_poly.pdbx_seq_one_letter_code
_entity_poly.pdbx_strand_id
1 'polypeptide(L)'
;MPQPHYDYDDLIAVQNIILTAVENSLAVYYTRSTADYKSDGSIVTEADLLMQQSLTSALAECYPAVRMLGEEIPKATQREVLDNAHDFWCLDPVDGTTNFHATMPLFSVSLALISQGEVVLGIVYDPNRREFFGAIRDQGMWINGEAVARPTQPERLGKCIAFVDFKRLDDQLSCKLVQQAPYKSQRNIGTCALEWAWLAAGRANLLVHGSEHIWDYSAGVLLAHEAGGCSETFDGEPVFKKSLKPRSVIAASTPALFKQWASSIRDAD
;
A
#
# COMPACT_ATOMS: atom_id res chain seq x y z
N MET A 1 22.05 -4.82 18.50
CA MET A 1 21.03 -5.55 19.26
C MET A 1 20.36 -6.52 18.31
N PRO A 2 19.90 -7.72 18.74
CA PRO A 2 19.11 -8.56 17.84
C PRO A 2 17.88 -7.78 17.38
N GLN A 3 17.48 -7.96 16.12
CA GLN A 3 16.24 -7.36 15.60
C GLN A 3 15.06 -7.85 16.44
N PRO A 4 14.08 -6.98 16.79
CA PRO A 4 12.84 -7.46 17.36
C PRO A 4 12.23 -8.46 16.36
N HIS A 5 11.94 -9.65 16.82
CA HIS A 5 11.34 -10.69 16.01
C HIS A 5 9.83 -10.54 16.13
N TYR A 6 9.21 -10.09 15.03
CA TYR A 6 7.75 -10.06 14.91
C TYR A 6 7.28 -11.40 14.35
N ASP A 7 6.18 -11.92 14.88
CA ASP A 7 5.63 -13.20 14.47
C ASP A 7 4.14 -13.10 14.07
N TYR A 8 3.55 -14.24 13.79
CA TYR A 8 2.16 -14.30 13.37
C TYR A 8 1.17 -13.79 14.44
N ASP A 9 1.47 -13.97 15.73
CA ASP A 9 0.62 -13.48 16.83
C ASP A 9 0.64 -11.94 16.88
N ASP A 10 1.78 -11.30 16.60
CA ASP A 10 1.87 -9.85 16.44
C ASP A 10 1.02 -9.36 15.26
N LEU A 11 1.06 -10.06 14.13
CA LEU A 11 0.24 -9.75 12.97
C LEU A 11 -1.25 -9.79 13.31
N ILE A 12 -1.71 -10.83 13.99
CA ILE A 12 -3.11 -10.96 14.42
C ILE A 12 -3.49 -9.89 15.44
N ALA A 13 -2.61 -9.56 16.40
CA ALA A 13 -2.86 -8.49 17.35
C ALA A 13 -3.10 -7.14 16.65
N VAL A 14 -2.25 -6.81 15.68
CA VAL A 14 -2.39 -5.56 14.88
C VAL A 14 -3.64 -5.60 14.00
N GLN A 15 -4.01 -6.74 13.41
CA GLN A 15 -5.27 -6.89 12.65
C GLN A 15 -6.49 -6.59 13.52
N ASN A 16 -6.52 -7.07 14.76
CA ASN A 16 -7.63 -6.81 15.69
C ASN A 16 -7.72 -5.32 16.06
N ILE A 17 -6.59 -4.63 16.20
CA ILE A 17 -6.56 -3.18 16.41
C ILE A 17 -7.17 -2.45 15.21
N ILE A 18 -6.77 -2.81 13.98
CA ILE A 18 -7.32 -2.22 12.76
C ILE A 18 -8.83 -2.49 12.67
N LEU A 19 -9.29 -3.71 12.90
CA LEU A 19 -10.70 -4.07 12.84
C LEU A 19 -11.54 -3.23 13.79
N THR A 20 -11.10 -3.09 15.04
CA THR A 20 -11.78 -2.28 16.06
C THR A 20 -11.84 -0.80 15.66
N ALA A 21 -10.74 -0.24 15.14
CA ALA A 21 -10.68 1.14 14.70
C ALA A 21 -11.62 1.39 13.51
N VAL A 22 -11.66 0.48 12.54
CA VAL A 22 -12.52 0.55 11.36
C VAL A 22 -13.99 0.50 11.76
N GLU A 23 -14.39 -0.45 12.61
CA GLU A 23 -15.77 -0.58 13.08
C GLU A 23 -16.27 0.70 13.77
N ASN A 24 -15.44 1.31 14.60
CA ASN A 24 -15.76 2.55 15.30
C ASN A 24 -15.82 3.76 14.36
N SER A 25 -14.96 3.84 13.38
CA SER A 25 -14.84 5.00 12.48
C SER A 25 -15.86 4.95 11.33
N LEU A 26 -16.12 3.80 10.75
CA LEU A 26 -17.08 3.64 9.65
C LEU A 26 -18.53 3.86 10.11
N ALA A 27 -18.85 3.60 11.38
CA ALA A 27 -20.18 3.90 11.93
C ALA A 27 -20.53 5.39 11.85
N VAL A 28 -19.53 6.27 11.97
CA VAL A 28 -19.68 7.73 11.82
C VAL A 28 -19.85 8.12 10.36
N TYR A 29 -19.12 7.46 9.46
CA TYR A 29 -19.15 7.74 8.03
C TYR A 29 -20.53 7.54 7.39
N TYR A 30 -21.18 6.42 7.66
CA TYR A 30 -22.51 6.13 7.09
C TYR A 30 -23.61 7.09 7.58
N THR A 31 -23.32 7.95 8.57
CA THR A 31 -24.24 8.94 9.11
C THR A 31 -23.97 10.38 8.69
N ARG A 32 -22.73 10.77 8.33
CA ARG A 32 -22.35 12.15 7.96
C ARG A 32 -21.04 12.16 7.16
N SER A 33 -21.07 12.39 5.87
CA SER A 33 -19.85 12.67 5.10
C SER A 33 -19.69 14.16 4.82
N THR A 34 -18.96 14.87 5.67
CA THR A 34 -18.36 16.16 5.29
C THR A 34 -16.93 15.87 4.82
N ALA A 35 -16.55 16.44 3.70
CA ALA A 35 -15.19 16.36 3.19
C ALA A 35 -14.59 17.75 3.09
N ASP A 36 -13.31 17.88 3.46
CA ASP A 36 -12.51 19.08 3.27
C ASP A 36 -11.43 18.82 2.20
N TYR A 37 -10.95 19.91 1.57
CA TYR A 37 -9.86 19.84 0.61
C TYR A 37 -8.56 20.27 1.25
N LYS A 38 -7.52 19.44 1.13
CA LYS A 38 -6.15 19.79 1.54
C LYS A 38 -5.56 20.84 0.61
N SER A 39 -4.47 21.48 1.01
CA SER A 39 -3.80 22.53 0.23
C SER A 39 -3.25 22.07 -1.13
N ASP A 40 -3.07 20.77 -1.31
CA ASP A 40 -2.65 20.13 -2.56
C ASP A 40 -3.83 19.65 -3.43
N GLY A 41 -5.08 19.94 -2.99
CA GLY A 41 -6.31 19.57 -3.68
C GLY A 41 -6.80 18.14 -3.42
N SER A 42 -6.11 17.35 -2.60
CA SER A 42 -6.62 16.05 -2.16
C SER A 42 -7.75 16.22 -1.14
N ILE A 43 -8.57 15.19 -1.00
CA ILE A 43 -9.72 15.17 -0.09
C ILE A 43 -9.29 14.52 1.23
N VAL A 44 -9.77 15.09 2.33
CA VAL A 44 -9.74 14.46 3.66
C VAL A 44 -11.15 14.44 4.22
N THR A 45 -11.54 13.36 4.84
CA THR A 45 -12.83 13.21 5.49
C THR A 45 -12.67 13.11 7.00
N GLU A 46 -13.77 13.32 7.74
CA GLU A 46 -13.78 13.10 9.19
C GLU A 46 -13.37 11.66 9.55
N ALA A 47 -13.67 10.70 8.67
CA ALA A 47 -13.31 9.31 8.87
C ALA A 47 -11.79 9.08 8.82
N ASP A 48 -11.06 9.76 7.92
CA ASP A 48 -9.58 9.68 7.86
C ASP A 48 -8.97 10.12 9.19
N LEU A 49 -9.42 11.25 9.73
CA LEU A 49 -8.92 11.81 10.98
C LEU A 49 -9.25 10.94 12.19
N LEU A 50 -10.48 10.43 12.27
CA LEU A 50 -10.91 9.53 13.35
C LEU A 50 -10.16 8.20 13.30
N MET A 51 -9.98 7.63 12.11
CA MET A 51 -9.23 6.40 11.91
C MET A 51 -7.76 6.59 12.29
N GLN A 52 -7.13 7.68 11.82
CA GLN A 52 -5.77 8.05 12.19
C GLN A 52 -5.61 8.15 13.71
N GLN A 53 -6.51 8.85 14.39
CA GLN A 53 -6.47 9.03 15.83
C GLN A 53 -6.68 7.71 16.59
N SER A 54 -7.67 6.92 16.20
CA SER A 54 -8.01 5.64 16.82
C SER A 54 -6.84 4.66 16.72
N LEU A 55 -6.30 4.48 15.51
CA LEU A 55 -5.15 3.59 15.29
C LEU A 55 -3.89 4.07 16.00
N THR A 56 -3.61 5.38 15.98
CA THR A 56 -2.46 5.93 16.68
C THR A 56 -2.53 5.67 18.18
N SER A 57 -3.70 5.88 18.80
CA SER A 57 -3.89 5.67 20.24
C SER A 57 -3.76 4.19 20.62
N ALA A 58 -4.46 3.30 19.89
CA ALA A 58 -4.44 1.87 20.18
C ALA A 58 -3.06 1.23 19.97
N LEU A 59 -2.35 1.63 18.90
CA LEU A 59 -0.99 1.16 18.66
C LEU A 59 0.01 1.69 19.69
N ALA A 60 -0.15 2.94 20.16
CA ALA A 60 0.70 3.50 21.20
C ALA A 60 0.51 2.81 22.58
N GLU A 61 -0.69 2.31 22.87
CA GLU A 61 -0.94 1.52 24.08
C GLU A 61 -0.23 0.17 24.04
N CYS A 62 -0.27 -0.51 22.89
CA CYS A 62 0.35 -1.84 22.72
C CYS A 62 1.86 -1.76 22.43
N TYR A 63 2.30 -0.73 21.72
CA TYR A 63 3.67 -0.55 21.23
C TYR A 63 4.21 0.86 21.56
N PRO A 64 4.35 1.24 22.85
CA PRO A 64 4.64 2.62 23.27
C PRO A 64 5.99 3.18 22.81
N ALA A 65 6.93 2.31 22.42
CA ALA A 65 8.24 2.70 21.89
C ALA A 65 8.22 2.99 20.38
N VAL A 66 7.16 2.61 19.68
CA VAL A 66 7.04 2.73 18.21
C VAL A 66 6.25 3.98 17.86
N ARG A 67 6.87 4.88 17.12
CA ARG A 67 6.25 6.16 16.74
C ARG A 67 5.31 5.98 15.53
N MET A 68 4.42 6.95 15.31
CA MET A 68 3.50 6.95 14.17
C MET A 68 3.96 7.95 13.11
N LEU A 69 4.11 7.49 11.89
CA LEU A 69 4.13 8.26 10.65
C LEU A 69 2.79 8.00 9.94
N GLY A 70 2.05 9.02 9.56
CA GLY A 70 0.77 8.85 8.87
C GLY A 70 0.51 9.98 7.90
N GLU A 71 -0.38 9.74 6.95
CA GLU A 71 -0.76 10.74 5.94
C GLU A 71 -1.33 12.00 6.61
N GLU A 72 -2.20 11.83 7.61
CA GLU A 72 -2.91 12.92 8.27
C GLU A 72 -2.12 13.57 9.43
N ILE A 73 -0.88 13.16 9.62
CA ILE A 73 0.03 13.76 10.62
C ILE A 73 0.70 15.01 10.04
N PRO A 74 0.87 16.09 10.83
CA PRO A 74 1.55 17.29 10.36
C PRO A 74 2.95 17.02 9.79
N LYS A 75 3.29 17.65 8.65
CA LYS A 75 4.57 17.44 7.94
C LYS A 75 5.82 17.63 8.80
N ALA A 76 5.78 18.50 9.80
CA ALA A 76 6.89 18.69 10.74
C ALA A 76 7.12 17.43 11.59
N THR A 77 6.04 16.82 12.11
CA THR A 77 6.08 15.57 12.87
C THR A 77 6.48 14.39 12.00
N GLN A 78 5.96 14.33 10.75
CA GLN A 78 6.38 13.30 9.79
C GLN A 78 7.91 13.32 9.58
N ARG A 79 8.49 14.49 9.36
CA ARG A 79 9.96 14.64 9.22
C ARG A 79 10.69 14.21 10.46
N GLU A 80 10.24 14.68 11.63
CA GLU A 80 10.85 14.32 12.92
C GLU A 80 10.84 12.79 13.16
N VAL A 81 9.76 12.09 12.81
CA VAL A 81 9.71 10.62 12.89
C VAL A 81 10.71 10.00 11.94
N LEU A 82 10.76 10.43 10.68
CA LEU A 82 11.71 9.88 9.71
C LEU A 82 13.17 10.13 10.09
N ASP A 83 13.49 11.28 10.68
CA ASP A 83 14.87 11.62 11.03
C ASP A 83 15.35 10.92 12.29
N ASN A 84 14.48 10.69 13.28
CA ASN A 84 14.88 10.31 14.62
C ASN A 84 14.36 8.91 15.08
N ALA A 85 13.31 8.36 14.47
CA ALA A 85 12.80 7.06 14.89
C ALA A 85 13.56 5.91 14.22
N HIS A 86 13.97 4.93 15.02
CA HIS A 86 14.48 3.65 14.53
C HIS A 86 13.33 2.76 14.06
N ASP A 87 12.26 2.72 14.86
CA ASP A 87 11.05 1.94 14.61
C ASP A 87 9.86 2.89 14.55
N PHE A 88 9.01 2.72 13.54
CA PHE A 88 7.79 3.51 13.40
C PHE A 88 6.73 2.77 12.59
N TRP A 89 5.47 3.01 12.95
CA TRP A 89 4.32 2.66 12.13
C TRP A 89 4.18 3.67 10.98
N CYS A 90 3.85 3.17 9.80
CA CYS A 90 3.53 3.99 8.62
C CYS A 90 2.09 3.68 8.20
N LEU A 91 1.21 4.68 8.29
CA LEU A 91 -0.24 4.52 8.18
C LEU A 91 -0.81 5.41 7.07
N ASP A 92 -1.61 4.81 6.19
CA ASP A 92 -2.68 5.48 5.46
C ASP A 92 -4.02 5.02 6.07
N PRO A 93 -4.76 5.91 6.74
CA PRO A 93 -6.00 5.52 7.41
C PRO A 93 -7.14 5.20 6.44
N VAL A 94 -7.18 5.84 5.27
CA VAL A 94 -8.19 5.59 4.22
C VAL A 94 -7.55 5.81 2.84
N ASP A 95 -6.74 4.84 2.39
CA ASP A 95 -6.23 4.84 1.02
C ASP A 95 -7.40 4.71 0.02
N GLY A 96 -7.51 5.70 -0.87
CA GLY A 96 -8.65 5.85 -1.76
C GLY A 96 -9.74 6.80 -1.22
N THR A 97 -9.38 7.88 -0.52
CA THR A 97 -10.30 8.88 0.06
C THR A 97 -11.31 9.43 -0.98
N THR A 98 -10.91 9.59 -2.24
CA THR A 98 -11.82 10.01 -3.32
C THR A 98 -12.92 8.97 -3.56
N ASN A 99 -12.59 7.69 -3.59
CA ASN A 99 -13.56 6.60 -3.72
C ASN A 99 -14.48 6.55 -2.50
N PHE A 100 -13.88 6.66 -1.32
CA PHE A 100 -14.60 6.69 -0.06
C PHE A 100 -15.63 7.82 -0.04
N HIS A 101 -15.23 9.05 -0.36
CA HIS A 101 -16.13 10.21 -0.44
C HIS A 101 -17.24 10.02 -1.49
N ALA A 102 -16.92 9.40 -2.62
CA ALA A 102 -17.87 9.08 -3.68
C ALA A 102 -18.74 7.84 -3.39
N THR A 103 -18.63 7.25 -2.20
CA THR A 103 -19.34 6.01 -1.80
C THR A 103 -19.01 4.80 -2.69
N MET A 104 -17.88 4.82 -3.36
CA MET A 104 -17.37 3.67 -4.12
C MET A 104 -16.73 2.67 -3.15
N PRO A 105 -17.09 1.36 -3.21
CA PRO A 105 -16.60 0.36 -2.26
C PRO A 105 -15.19 -0.12 -2.62
N LEU A 106 -14.24 0.82 -2.81
CA LEU A 106 -12.86 0.60 -3.22
C LEU A 106 -11.96 1.55 -2.43
N PHE A 107 -11.66 1.19 -1.20
CA PHE A 107 -10.73 1.88 -0.30
C PHE A 107 -10.16 0.88 0.71
N SER A 108 -9.06 1.21 1.34
CA SER A 108 -8.38 0.33 2.29
C SER A 108 -7.71 1.10 3.42
N VAL A 109 -7.36 0.38 4.50
CA VAL A 109 -6.41 0.83 5.52
C VAL A 109 -5.07 0.20 5.20
N SER A 110 -4.01 1.01 5.11
CA SER A 110 -2.65 0.53 4.89
C SER A 110 -1.79 0.84 6.12
N LEU A 111 -1.22 -0.20 6.73
CA LEU A 111 -0.36 -0.07 7.90
C LEU A 111 0.91 -0.91 7.71
N ALA A 112 2.07 -0.29 7.91
CA ALA A 112 3.35 -0.98 7.92
C ALA A 112 4.14 -0.67 9.18
N LEU A 113 4.90 -1.63 9.67
CA LEU A 113 5.93 -1.43 10.68
C LEU A 113 7.29 -1.38 10.00
N ILE A 114 7.96 -0.27 10.20
CA ILE A 114 9.33 -0.08 9.76
C ILE A 114 10.24 -0.22 10.96
N SER A 115 11.22 -1.11 10.89
CA SER A 115 12.25 -1.30 11.89
C SER A 115 13.64 -1.29 11.23
N GLN A 116 14.56 -0.52 11.79
CA GLN A 116 15.93 -0.39 11.31
C GLN A 116 16.06 -0.03 9.81
N GLY A 117 15.07 0.69 9.29
CA GLY A 117 15.06 1.11 7.89
C GLY A 117 14.47 0.10 6.89
N GLU A 118 13.88 -0.98 7.37
CA GLU A 118 13.21 -2.00 6.56
C GLU A 118 11.75 -2.17 6.98
N VAL A 119 10.88 -2.51 6.04
CA VAL A 119 9.51 -2.91 6.35
C VAL A 119 9.52 -4.33 6.89
N VAL A 120 9.09 -4.54 8.13
CA VAL A 120 9.13 -5.85 8.82
C VAL A 120 7.77 -6.49 8.98
N LEU A 121 6.69 -5.68 9.00
CA LEU A 121 5.31 -6.12 9.02
C LEU A 121 4.48 -5.19 8.13
N GLY A 122 3.57 -5.73 7.34
CA GLY A 122 2.67 -4.95 6.48
C GLY A 122 1.26 -5.53 6.49
N ILE A 123 0.27 -4.66 6.59
CA ILE A 123 -1.14 -5.02 6.53
C ILE A 123 -1.85 -4.04 5.59
N VAL A 124 -2.66 -4.61 4.68
CA VAL A 124 -3.69 -3.87 3.95
C VAL A 124 -5.04 -4.51 4.29
N TYR A 125 -5.98 -3.71 4.76
CA TYR A 125 -7.33 -4.15 5.07
C TYR A 125 -8.35 -3.53 4.13
N ASP A 126 -9.13 -4.37 3.44
CA ASP A 126 -10.30 -3.99 2.64
C ASP A 126 -11.57 -4.16 3.49
N PRO A 127 -12.16 -3.09 4.03
CA PRO A 127 -13.34 -3.21 4.89
C PRO A 127 -14.60 -3.62 4.12
N ASN A 128 -14.67 -3.35 2.81
CA ASN A 128 -15.85 -3.70 2.02
C ASN A 128 -15.93 -5.20 1.75
N ARG A 129 -14.77 -5.86 1.59
CA ARG A 129 -14.67 -7.32 1.40
C ARG A 129 -14.34 -8.05 2.67
N ARG A 130 -14.01 -7.34 3.75
CA ARG A 130 -13.51 -7.90 5.02
C ARG A 130 -12.30 -8.80 4.77
N GLU A 131 -11.35 -8.29 3.99
CA GLU A 131 -10.14 -9.01 3.65
C GLU A 131 -8.92 -8.35 4.27
N PHE A 132 -8.21 -9.09 5.10
CA PHE A 132 -6.89 -8.74 5.60
C PHE A 132 -5.81 -9.38 4.74
N PHE A 133 -4.95 -8.56 4.17
CA PHE A 133 -3.72 -8.97 3.53
C PHE A 133 -2.58 -8.61 4.47
N GLY A 134 -1.91 -9.60 5.04
CA GLY A 134 -0.83 -9.39 6.01
C GLY A 134 0.44 -10.09 5.59
N ALA A 135 1.59 -9.47 5.83
CA ALA A 135 2.89 -10.09 5.62
C ALA A 135 3.86 -9.75 6.75
N ILE A 136 4.76 -10.68 7.03
CA ILE A 136 5.89 -10.52 7.93
C ILE A 136 7.14 -10.87 7.13
N ARG A 137 8.17 -10.05 7.25
CA ARG A 137 9.43 -10.22 6.52
C ARG A 137 10.03 -11.61 6.76
N ASP A 138 10.36 -12.28 5.65
CA ASP A 138 10.95 -13.62 5.60
C ASP A 138 10.05 -14.74 6.17
N GLN A 139 8.75 -14.48 6.38
CA GLN A 139 7.81 -15.47 6.91
C GLN A 139 6.64 -15.75 6.00
N GLY A 140 6.44 -14.93 4.94
CA GLY A 140 5.38 -15.09 3.96
C GLY A 140 4.22 -14.12 4.14
N MET A 141 3.15 -14.40 3.38
CA MET A 141 1.94 -13.59 3.31
C MET A 141 0.70 -14.42 3.68
N TRP A 142 -0.27 -13.78 4.30
CA TRP A 142 -1.57 -14.35 4.68
C TRP A 142 -2.72 -13.50 4.16
N ILE A 143 -3.83 -14.19 3.80
CA ILE A 143 -5.13 -13.56 3.54
C ILE A 143 -6.12 -14.13 4.52
N ASN A 144 -6.71 -13.29 5.37
CA ASN A 144 -7.66 -13.68 6.42
C ASN A 144 -7.14 -14.82 7.31
N GLY A 145 -5.85 -14.81 7.62
CA GLY A 145 -5.21 -15.82 8.47
C GLY A 145 -4.77 -17.09 7.74
N GLU A 146 -5.10 -17.25 6.46
CA GLU A 146 -4.64 -18.38 5.64
C GLU A 146 -3.37 -18.01 4.89
N ALA A 147 -2.32 -18.84 5.01
CA ALA A 147 -1.07 -18.62 4.27
C ALA A 147 -1.30 -18.69 2.77
N VAL A 148 -0.78 -17.70 2.05
CA VAL A 148 -0.97 -17.62 0.60
C VAL A 148 0.02 -18.54 -0.10
N ALA A 149 -0.51 -19.61 -0.71
CA ALA A 149 0.25 -20.37 -1.70
C ALA A 149 0.39 -19.51 -2.98
N ARG A 150 1.59 -19.49 -3.57
CA ARG A 150 1.80 -18.73 -4.82
C ARG A 150 0.85 -19.24 -5.90
N PRO A 151 -0.10 -18.44 -6.38
CA PRO A 151 -0.99 -18.88 -7.46
C PRO A 151 -0.20 -19.03 -8.75
N THR A 152 -0.68 -19.92 -9.63
CA THR A 152 -0.12 -20.03 -11.00
C THR A 152 -0.28 -18.70 -11.72
N GLN A 153 0.81 -18.11 -12.14
CA GLN A 153 0.84 -16.80 -12.78
C GLN A 153 1.00 -16.92 -14.31
N PRO A 154 0.49 -15.95 -15.09
CA PRO A 154 0.80 -15.85 -16.51
C PRO A 154 2.30 -15.72 -16.76
N GLU A 155 2.76 -16.23 -17.89
CA GLU A 155 4.18 -16.15 -18.29
C GLU A 155 4.48 -14.95 -19.20
N ARG A 156 3.44 -14.31 -19.75
CA ARG A 156 3.55 -13.23 -20.76
C ARG A 156 2.66 -12.06 -20.40
N LEU A 157 3.13 -10.84 -20.65
CA LEU A 157 2.39 -9.60 -20.39
C LEU A 157 0.99 -9.60 -21.01
N GLY A 158 0.85 -10.04 -22.28
CA GLY A 158 -0.43 -10.08 -23.00
C GLY A 158 -1.51 -11.01 -22.41
N LYS A 159 -1.20 -11.73 -21.33
CA LYS A 159 -2.17 -12.50 -20.53
C LYS A 159 -2.44 -11.90 -19.16
N CYS A 160 -1.76 -10.81 -18.82
CA CYS A 160 -1.78 -10.18 -17.51
C CYS A 160 -2.89 -9.15 -17.36
N ILE A 161 -3.38 -9.01 -16.13
CA ILE A 161 -4.12 -7.82 -15.68
C ILE A 161 -3.10 -6.85 -15.10
N ALA A 162 -3.14 -5.58 -15.56
CA ALA A 162 -2.27 -4.52 -15.10
C ALA A 162 -3.04 -3.43 -14.35
N PHE A 163 -2.54 -2.99 -13.21
CA PHE A 163 -2.91 -1.73 -12.61
C PHE A 163 -2.05 -0.62 -13.23
N VAL A 164 -2.69 0.40 -13.79
CA VAL A 164 -2.02 1.53 -14.45
C VAL A 164 -2.73 2.82 -14.09
N ASP A 165 -2.09 3.70 -13.35
CA ASP A 165 -2.61 5.05 -13.13
C ASP A 165 -2.02 6.03 -14.15
N PHE A 166 -2.69 6.18 -15.28
CA PHE A 166 -2.28 7.10 -16.36
C PHE A 166 -2.19 8.55 -15.90
N LYS A 167 -2.96 8.98 -14.91
CA LYS A 167 -2.92 10.34 -14.36
C LYS A 167 -1.59 10.68 -13.70
N ARG A 168 -0.89 9.66 -13.22
CA ARG A 168 0.37 9.78 -12.48
C ARG A 168 1.61 9.49 -13.33
N LEU A 169 1.43 9.04 -14.59
CA LEU A 169 2.51 8.83 -15.55
C LEU A 169 2.75 10.11 -16.35
N ASP A 170 3.94 10.25 -16.92
CA ASP A 170 4.17 11.27 -17.94
C ASP A 170 3.42 10.96 -19.25
N ASP A 171 3.27 11.97 -20.10
CA ASP A 171 2.51 11.86 -21.34
C ASP A 171 3.10 10.82 -22.31
N GLN A 172 4.42 10.71 -22.38
CA GLN A 172 5.11 9.80 -23.30
C GLN A 172 4.83 8.35 -22.92
N LEU A 173 5.03 7.99 -21.63
CA LEU A 173 4.77 6.65 -21.13
C LEU A 173 3.27 6.32 -21.19
N SER A 174 2.40 7.27 -20.88
CA SER A 174 0.95 7.11 -20.98
C SER A 174 0.52 6.81 -22.41
N CYS A 175 0.98 7.58 -23.40
CA CYS A 175 0.71 7.34 -24.81
C CYS A 175 1.23 5.98 -25.27
N LYS A 176 2.46 5.62 -24.90
CA LYS A 176 3.06 4.33 -25.20
C LYS A 176 2.21 3.18 -24.71
N LEU A 177 1.83 3.19 -23.42
CA LEU A 177 1.04 2.11 -22.81
C LEU A 177 -0.38 2.00 -23.41
N VAL A 178 -0.98 3.11 -23.81
CA VAL A 178 -2.29 3.09 -24.48
C VAL A 178 -2.17 2.52 -25.89
N GLN A 179 -1.15 2.90 -26.65
CA GLN A 179 -0.97 2.46 -28.04
C GLN A 179 -0.51 1.01 -28.16
N GLN A 180 0.45 0.61 -27.34
CA GLN A 180 1.01 -0.75 -27.40
C GLN A 180 0.17 -1.77 -26.62
N ALA A 181 -0.52 -1.34 -25.55
CA ALA A 181 -1.35 -2.16 -24.66
C ALA A 181 -0.73 -3.55 -24.39
N PRO A 182 0.48 -3.64 -23.78
CA PRO A 182 1.23 -4.90 -23.71
C PRO A 182 0.56 -5.97 -22.81
N TYR A 183 -0.43 -5.58 -22.04
CA TYR A 183 -1.21 -6.40 -21.12
C TYR A 183 -2.55 -6.85 -21.74
N LYS A 184 -3.18 -7.88 -21.18
CA LYS A 184 -4.52 -8.33 -21.59
C LYS A 184 -5.61 -7.32 -21.24
N SER A 185 -5.51 -6.70 -20.08
CA SER A 185 -6.54 -5.79 -19.57
C SER A 185 -5.94 -4.86 -18.52
N GLN A 186 -6.35 -3.59 -18.55
CA GLN A 186 -5.90 -2.57 -17.61
C GLN A 186 -7.02 -2.22 -16.62
N ARG A 187 -6.64 -1.87 -15.40
CA ARG A 187 -7.49 -1.29 -14.36
C ARG A 187 -6.78 -0.11 -13.71
N ASN A 188 -7.57 0.78 -13.13
CA ASN A 188 -7.19 1.73 -12.10
C ASN A 188 -8.37 1.71 -11.11
N ILE A 189 -8.11 1.33 -9.87
CA ILE A 189 -9.16 1.23 -8.84
C ILE A 189 -9.11 2.38 -7.85
N GLY A 190 -8.10 3.26 -7.96
CA GLY A 190 -8.01 4.50 -7.19
C GLY A 190 -7.68 4.32 -5.71
N THR A 191 -6.98 3.24 -5.38
CA THR A 191 -6.46 2.89 -4.05
C THR A 191 -5.15 2.12 -4.23
N CYS A 192 -4.02 2.79 -3.97
CA CYS A 192 -2.70 2.24 -4.24
C CYS A 192 -2.42 0.99 -3.40
N ALA A 193 -2.69 1.05 -2.11
CA ALA A 193 -2.41 -0.07 -1.21
C ALA A 193 -3.23 -1.33 -1.57
N LEU A 194 -4.50 -1.15 -1.99
CA LEU A 194 -5.32 -2.28 -2.42
C LEU A 194 -4.85 -2.87 -3.75
N GLU A 195 -4.34 -2.04 -4.68
CA GLU A 195 -3.73 -2.51 -5.93
C GLU A 195 -2.50 -3.38 -5.63
N TRP A 196 -1.65 -2.95 -4.68
CA TRP A 196 -0.53 -3.75 -4.19
C TRP A 196 -0.98 -5.07 -3.55
N ALA A 197 -1.98 -5.04 -2.67
CA ALA A 197 -2.50 -6.24 -2.01
C ALA A 197 -3.08 -7.24 -3.02
N TRP A 198 -3.79 -6.75 -4.04
CA TRP A 198 -4.35 -7.62 -5.08
C TRP A 198 -3.29 -8.15 -6.04
N LEU A 199 -2.22 -7.39 -6.30
CA LEU A 199 -1.06 -7.91 -7.02
C LEU A 199 -0.39 -9.04 -6.23
N ALA A 200 -0.16 -8.86 -4.94
CA ALA A 200 0.41 -9.88 -4.07
C ALA A 200 -0.48 -11.13 -3.99
N ALA A 201 -1.81 -10.96 -3.94
CA ALA A 201 -2.78 -12.05 -3.96
C ALA A 201 -2.93 -12.73 -5.34
N GLY A 202 -2.24 -12.25 -6.38
CA GLY A 202 -2.33 -12.79 -7.75
C GLY A 202 -3.62 -12.47 -8.50
N ARG A 203 -4.43 -11.52 -8.00
CA ARG A 203 -5.66 -11.03 -8.67
C ARG A 203 -5.33 -10.13 -9.85
N ALA A 204 -4.22 -9.41 -9.78
CA ALA A 204 -3.57 -8.73 -10.87
C ALA A 204 -2.11 -9.18 -10.94
N ASN A 205 -1.42 -8.84 -12.03
CA ASN A 205 -0.09 -9.38 -12.29
C ASN A 205 0.97 -8.30 -12.44
N LEU A 206 0.56 -7.09 -12.82
CA LEU A 206 1.44 -5.96 -13.13
C LEU A 206 0.88 -4.70 -12.44
N LEU A 207 1.80 -3.82 -12.00
CA LEU A 207 1.46 -2.51 -11.48
C LEU A 207 2.47 -1.50 -12.00
N VAL A 208 2.00 -0.31 -12.36
CA VAL A 208 2.81 0.87 -12.65
C VAL A 208 2.11 2.13 -12.15
N HIS A 209 2.86 2.93 -11.39
CA HIS A 209 2.39 4.20 -10.84
C HIS A 209 3.53 5.22 -10.81
N GLY A 210 3.27 6.45 -11.22
CA GLY A 210 4.33 7.47 -11.34
C GLY A 210 4.73 8.13 -10.02
N SER A 211 3.87 8.07 -8.98
CA SER A 211 4.10 8.86 -7.77
C SER A 211 3.25 8.36 -6.61
N GLU A 212 3.81 7.48 -5.77
CA GLU A 212 3.21 7.00 -4.53
C GLU A 212 3.95 7.53 -3.30
N HIS A 213 3.24 7.81 -2.21
CA HIS A 213 3.81 8.19 -0.92
C HIS A 213 4.21 6.96 -0.11
N ILE A 214 5.02 7.17 0.93
CA ILE A 214 5.54 6.09 1.77
C ILE A 214 4.44 5.25 2.42
N TRP A 215 3.30 5.84 2.78
CA TRP A 215 2.16 5.13 3.36
C TRP A 215 1.34 4.34 2.33
N ASP A 216 1.36 4.73 1.04
CA ASP A 216 0.68 4.03 -0.05
C ASP A 216 1.35 2.67 -0.34
N TYR A 217 2.70 2.65 -0.38
CA TYR A 217 3.46 1.49 -0.86
C TYR A 217 4.12 0.63 0.23
N SER A 218 4.32 1.13 1.47
CA SER A 218 5.17 0.39 2.43
C SER A 218 4.64 -0.99 2.77
N ALA A 219 3.35 -1.12 3.12
CA ALA A 219 2.75 -2.43 3.35
C ALA A 219 2.75 -3.27 2.07
N GLY A 220 2.37 -2.67 0.95
CA GLY A 220 2.23 -3.33 -0.33
C GLY A 220 3.53 -3.92 -0.88
N VAL A 221 4.65 -3.22 -0.72
CA VAL A 221 5.98 -3.72 -1.12
C VAL A 221 6.32 -5.01 -0.36
N LEU A 222 6.07 -5.07 0.95
CA LEU A 222 6.32 -6.28 1.73
C LEU A 222 5.37 -7.41 1.29
N LEU A 223 4.06 -7.13 1.15
CA LEU A 223 3.10 -8.11 0.66
C LEU A 223 3.53 -8.72 -0.67
N ALA A 224 3.90 -7.87 -1.64
CA ALA A 224 4.34 -8.33 -2.96
C ALA A 224 5.63 -9.17 -2.89
N HIS A 225 6.60 -8.75 -2.08
CA HIS A 225 7.86 -9.47 -1.89
C HIS A 225 7.62 -10.86 -1.26
N GLU A 226 6.87 -10.92 -0.16
CA GLU A 226 6.57 -12.17 0.55
C GLU A 226 5.71 -13.14 -0.29
N ALA A 227 4.88 -12.59 -1.20
CA ALA A 227 4.17 -13.39 -2.21
C ALA A 227 5.06 -13.84 -3.39
N GLY A 228 6.34 -13.41 -3.44
CA GLY A 228 7.32 -13.76 -4.47
C GLY A 228 7.28 -12.89 -5.71
N GLY A 229 6.66 -11.71 -5.62
CA GLY A 229 6.72 -10.65 -6.62
C GLY A 229 8.01 -9.83 -6.52
N CYS A 230 8.14 -8.87 -7.44
CA CYS A 230 9.27 -7.93 -7.49
C CYS A 230 8.76 -6.53 -7.74
N SER A 231 9.50 -5.52 -7.21
CA SER A 231 9.21 -4.12 -7.45
C SER A 231 10.47 -3.26 -7.44
N GLU A 232 10.47 -2.23 -8.28
CA GLU A 232 11.50 -1.19 -8.34
C GLU A 232 10.85 0.15 -8.76
N THR A 233 11.60 1.24 -8.60
CA THR A 233 11.25 2.52 -9.22
C THR A 233 11.54 2.51 -10.72
N PHE A 234 11.14 3.57 -11.44
CA PHE A 234 11.49 3.75 -12.86
C PHE A 234 13.01 3.75 -13.07
N ASP A 235 13.76 4.27 -12.08
CA ASP A 235 15.22 4.34 -12.12
C ASP A 235 15.92 3.05 -11.67
N GLY A 236 15.18 1.99 -11.33
CA GLY A 236 15.76 0.71 -10.87
C GLY A 236 16.19 0.69 -9.40
N GLU A 237 15.76 1.67 -8.61
CA GLU A 237 16.00 1.65 -7.15
C GLU A 237 14.93 0.81 -6.43
N PRO A 238 15.20 0.30 -5.21
CA PRO A 238 14.18 -0.26 -4.35
C PRO A 238 13.03 0.75 -4.14
N VAL A 239 11.77 0.30 -4.21
CA VAL A 239 10.61 1.20 -4.00
C VAL A 239 10.61 1.76 -2.58
N PHE A 240 10.78 0.90 -1.57
CA PHE A 240 10.81 1.38 -0.19
C PHE A 240 12.05 2.22 0.08
N LYS A 241 11.81 3.42 0.57
CA LYS A 241 12.84 4.35 1.06
C LYS A 241 12.26 5.18 2.18
N LYS A 242 13.01 5.36 3.26
CA LYS A 242 12.65 6.21 4.39
C LYS A 242 12.66 7.70 3.97
N SER A 243 11.61 8.14 3.26
CA SER A 243 11.52 9.46 2.64
C SER A 243 10.06 9.88 2.44
N LEU A 244 9.76 11.17 2.63
CA LEU A 244 8.46 11.76 2.26
C LEU A 244 8.35 12.10 0.76
N LYS A 245 9.46 12.01 0.01
CA LYS A 245 9.41 12.24 -1.43
C LYS A 245 8.66 11.08 -2.10
N PRO A 246 7.60 11.35 -2.85
CA PRO A 246 6.90 10.30 -3.58
C PRO A 246 7.82 9.55 -4.52
N ARG A 247 7.49 8.29 -4.79
CA ARG A 247 8.31 7.41 -5.64
C ARG A 247 7.47 6.79 -6.75
N SER A 248 8.09 6.62 -7.89
CA SER A 248 7.52 5.81 -8.98
C SER A 248 7.60 4.32 -8.62
N VAL A 249 6.70 3.55 -9.21
CA VAL A 249 6.57 2.11 -8.94
C VAL A 249 6.42 1.35 -10.25
N ILE A 250 7.22 0.30 -10.39
CA ILE A 250 7.00 -0.82 -11.32
C ILE A 250 6.95 -2.07 -10.46
N ALA A 251 5.87 -2.85 -10.53
CA ALA A 251 5.80 -4.12 -9.80
C ALA A 251 5.15 -5.22 -10.65
N ALA A 252 5.51 -6.46 -10.35
CA ALA A 252 4.91 -7.63 -10.95
C ALA A 252 4.86 -8.81 -9.97
N SER A 253 3.89 -9.68 -10.16
CA SER A 253 3.62 -10.84 -9.30
C SER A 253 4.70 -11.94 -9.38
N THR A 254 5.61 -11.90 -10.36
CA THR A 254 6.75 -12.81 -10.48
C THR A 254 7.98 -12.12 -11.04
N PRO A 255 9.21 -12.61 -10.76
CA PRO A 255 10.45 -12.08 -11.34
C PRO A 255 10.47 -12.12 -12.87
N ALA A 256 9.91 -13.15 -13.48
CA ALA A 256 9.85 -13.31 -14.93
C ALA A 256 8.95 -12.26 -15.60
N LEU A 257 7.79 -11.98 -15.01
CA LEU A 257 6.90 -10.90 -15.47
C LEU A 257 7.51 -9.53 -15.19
N PHE A 258 8.17 -9.36 -14.03
CA PHE A 258 8.81 -8.11 -13.67
C PHE A 258 9.87 -7.70 -14.69
N LYS A 259 10.73 -8.64 -15.12
CA LYS A 259 11.75 -8.36 -16.15
C LYS A 259 11.12 -7.85 -17.45
N GLN A 260 10.04 -8.48 -17.93
CA GLN A 260 9.35 -8.07 -19.15
C GLN A 260 8.66 -6.69 -18.95
N TRP A 261 8.02 -6.48 -17.79
CA TRP A 261 7.27 -5.28 -17.50
C TRP A 261 8.19 -4.07 -17.31
N ALA A 262 9.26 -4.21 -16.53
CA ALA A 262 10.26 -3.16 -16.33
C ALA A 262 10.92 -2.73 -17.64
N SER A 263 11.28 -3.69 -18.52
CA SER A 263 11.78 -3.38 -19.86
C SER A 263 10.74 -2.59 -20.67
N SER A 264 9.48 -3.02 -20.70
CA SER A 264 8.40 -2.31 -21.38
C SER A 264 8.15 -0.88 -20.89
N ILE A 265 8.44 -0.59 -19.61
CA ILE A 265 8.30 0.75 -19.03
C ILE A 265 9.54 1.61 -19.30
N ARG A 266 10.76 1.03 -19.14
CA ARG A 266 12.04 1.78 -19.16
C ARG A 266 12.62 1.97 -20.56
N ASP A 267 12.34 1.05 -21.50
CA ASP A 267 12.85 1.19 -22.86
C ASP A 267 12.17 2.37 -23.53
N ALA A 268 12.90 3.46 -23.68
CA ALA A 268 12.50 4.56 -24.54
C ALA A 268 12.68 4.07 -26.00
N ASP A 269 11.59 4.09 -26.78
CA ASP A 269 11.68 3.91 -28.23
C ASP A 269 12.22 5.17 -28.89
#